data_966c128cf5c51428dbc8ff2e3f10e3ea
#
_entry.id   966c128cf5c51428dbc8ff2e3f10e3ea
#
_cell.length_a   1.000
_cell.length_b   1.000
_cell.length_c   1.000
_cell.angle_alpha   90.00
_cell.angle_beta   90.00
_cell.angle_gamma   90.00
#
_symmetry.space_group_name_H-M   'P 1'
#
loop_
_entity.id
_entity.type
_entity.pdbx_description
1 polymer ?
#
loop_
_entity_poly.entity_id
_entity_poly.type
_entity_poly.pdbx_seq_one_letter_code
_entity_poly.pdbx_strand_id
1 'polypeptide(L)'
;MPYTSLNTENGIEIGSVNEYMKEVNILNSSKSTRSAQLFFRGQEADFWGIQPSVFRNNLLSVEHNLMTEPLRQSPEEFYNMNNSFEIMEKCQHYGLSTRLLDITTNPLVALFFACAWHDKEEYFVENEDSEKQYPAGIVFIREEIMPRMYNDLPVKVIAQLASYNFKEGNSIEFILQKLLEDRVISKEQKKEW
;
A
#
# COMPACT_ATOMS: atom_id res chain seq x y z
N MET A 1 14.49 -6.77 7.24
CA MET A 1 13.71 -7.39 8.32
C MET A 1 12.68 -8.28 7.66
N PRO A 2 12.54 -9.54 8.06
CA PRO A 2 11.44 -10.36 7.53
C PRO A 2 10.14 -9.70 8.00
N TYR A 3 9.27 -9.36 7.06
CA TYR A 3 7.92 -8.94 7.37
C TYR A 3 7.27 -10.10 8.12
N THR A 4 6.98 -9.89 9.39
CA THR A 4 6.16 -10.80 10.16
C THR A 4 4.87 -10.97 9.38
N SER A 5 4.56 -12.19 8.99
CA SER A 5 3.23 -12.57 8.52
C SER A 5 2.25 -11.99 9.53
N LEU A 6 1.34 -11.13 9.06
CA LEU A 6 0.24 -10.70 9.90
C LEU A 6 -0.44 -11.98 10.37
N ASN A 7 -0.51 -12.15 11.69
CA ASN A 7 -1.09 -13.33 12.30
C ASN A 7 -2.52 -13.48 11.79
N THR A 8 -2.72 -14.38 10.86
CA THR A 8 -4.06 -14.86 10.47
C THR A 8 -4.66 -15.77 11.55
N GLU A 9 -3.93 -16.01 12.65
CA GLU A 9 -4.38 -16.82 13.79
C GLU A 9 -5.68 -16.32 14.44
N ASN A 10 -6.10 -15.08 14.16
CA ASN A 10 -7.37 -14.50 14.64
C ASN A 10 -8.33 -14.17 13.49
N GLY A 11 -8.13 -14.72 12.30
CA GLY A 11 -9.06 -14.53 11.17
C GLY A 11 -10.42 -15.15 11.49
N ILE A 12 -11.51 -14.47 11.12
CA ILE A 12 -12.87 -15.00 11.19
C ILE A 12 -13.22 -15.47 9.78
N GLU A 13 -13.60 -16.74 9.68
CA GLU A 13 -14.10 -17.30 8.43
C GLU A 13 -15.54 -16.82 8.19
N ILE A 14 -15.80 -16.32 6.99
CA ILE A 14 -17.07 -15.68 6.62
C ILE A 14 -17.68 -16.43 5.43
N GLY A 15 -18.85 -16.99 5.63
CA GLY A 15 -19.59 -17.75 4.60
C GLY A 15 -20.61 -16.93 3.81
N SER A 16 -20.90 -15.68 4.19
CA SER A 16 -21.89 -14.85 3.51
C SER A 16 -21.65 -13.35 3.68
N VAL A 17 -22.16 -12.56 2.73
CA VAL A 17 -22.14 -11.08 2.83
C VAL A 17 -22.83 -10.60 4.11
N ASN A 18 -23.86 -11.30 4.56
CA ASN A 18 -24.63 -10.94 5.75
C ASN A 18 -23.80 -11.13 7.04
N GLU A 19 -23.02 -12.22 7.13
CA GLU A 19 -22.07 -12.45 8.21
C GLU A 19 -20.96 -11.41 8.18
N TYR A 20 -20.39 -11.13 7.03
CA TYR A 20 -19.38 -10.09 6.87
C TYR A 20 -19.87 -8.74 7.41
N MET A 21 -21.07 -8.31 7.00
CA MET A 21 -21.63 -7.04 7.46
C MET A 21 -21.96 -7.02 8.96
N LYS A 22 -22.32 -8.15 9.55
CA LYS A 22 -22.49 -8.25 11.01
C LYS A 22 -21.16 -8.02 11.73
N GLU A 23 -20.07 -8.65 11.28
CA GLU A 23 -18.73 -8.47 11.88
C GLU A 23 -18.25 -7.02 11.71
N VAL A 24 -18.43 -6.42 10.53
CA VAL A 24 -18.11 -5.01 10.29
C VAL A 24 -18.89 -4.08 11.26
N ASN A 25 -20.17 -4.37 11.51
CA ASN A 25 -20.97 -3.59 12.45
C ASN A 25 -20.50 -3.75 13.90
N ILE A 26 -20.10 -4.96 14.30
CA ILE A 26 -19.49 -5.22 15.63
C ILE A 26 -18.23 -4.39 15.79
N LEU A 27 -17.31 -4.47 14.81
CA LEU A 27 -16.06 -3.69 14.83
C LEU A 27 -16.33 -2.19 14.86
N ASN A 28 -17.28 -1.72 14.07
CA ASN A 28 -17.65 -0.30 14.05
C ASN A 28 -18.24 0.19 15.38
N SER A 29 -18.94 -0.68 16.10
CA SER A 29 -19.51 -0.40 17.41
C SER A 29 -18.46 -0.48 18.55
N SER A 30 -17.41 -1.25 18.36
CA SER A 30 -16.34 -1.49 19.33
C SER A 30 -15.10 -0.60 19.10
N LYS A 31 -15.17 0.37 18.18
CA LYS A 31 -14.06 1.30 17.92
C LYS A 31 -13.56 1.97 19.20
N SER A 32 -12.25 2.15 19.29
CA SER A 32 -11.57 2.73 20.45
C SER A 32 -12.07 4.13 20.79
N THR A 33 -12.48 4.90 19.78
CA THR A 33 -13.08 6.22 19.91
C THR A 33 -14.13 6.47 18.83
N ARG A 34 -15.02 7.47 19.04
CA ARG A 34 -16.00 7.88 18.02
C ARG A 34 -15.33 8.46 16.75
N SER A 35 -14.14 9.03 16.89
CA SER A 35 -13.37 9.60 15.79
C SER A 35 -12.54 8.58 15.02
N ALA A 36 -12.43 7.35 15.52
CA ALA A 36 -11.69 6.30 14.86
C ALA A 36 -12.39 5.88 13.55
N GLN A 37 -11.59 5.74 12.49
CA GLN A 37 -12.03 5.30 11.17
C GLN A 37 -11.54 3.89 10.90
N LEU A 38 -12.42 3.04 10.37
CA LEU A 38 -12.03 1.73 9.84
C LEU A 38 -11.62 1.87 8.37
N PHE A 39 -10.49 1.27 8.04
CA PHE A 39 -10.00 1.10 6.68
C PHE A 39 -9.95 -0.38 6.35
N PHE A 40 -10.31 -0.69 5.12
CA PHE A 40 -10.44 -2.06 4.62
C PHE A 40 -9.58 -2.24 3.37
N ARG A 41 -9.02 -3.45 3.22
CA ARG A 41 -8.34 -3.89 2.01
C ARG A 41 -8.71 -5.33 1.72
N GLY A 42 -9.29 -5.59 0.55
CA GLY A 42 -9.56 -6.94 0.05
C GLY A 42 -8.41 -7.46 -0.82
N GLN A 43 -8.09 -8.72 -0.70
CA GLN A 43 -7.15 -9.46 -1.57
C GLN A 43 -7.74 -10.82 -1.91
N GLU A 44 -7.48 -11.30 -3.12
CA GLU A 44 -8.01 -12.57 -3.65
C GLU A 44 -7.37 -13.80 -3.02
N ALA A 45 -6.20 -13.63 -2.40
CA ALA A 45 -5.44 -14.74 -1.83
C ALA A 45 -4.94 -14.39 -0.42
N ASP A 46 -5.20 -15.27 0.51
CA ASP A 46 -4.84 -15.18 1.92
C ASP A 46 -3.33 -15.31 2.17
N PHE A 47 -2.62 -16.03 1.29
CA PHE A 47 -1.16 -16.18 1.37
C PHE A 47 -0.39 -14.94 0.85
N TRP A 48 -1.07 -13.95 0.26
CA TRP A 48 -0.42 -12.70 -0.11
C TRP A 48 -0.24 -11.81 1.13
N GLY A 49 0.99 -11.44 1.43
CA GLY A 49 1.27 -10.42 2.44
C GLY A 49 0.70 -9.05 2.01
N ILE A 50 0.45 -8.19 3.00
CA ILE A 50 0.12 -6.78 2.73
C ILE A 50 1.40 -6.10 2.24
N GLN A 51 1.66 -6.15 0.95
CA GLN A 51 2.83 -5.57 0.32
C GLN A 51 2.45 -4.77 -0.92
N PRO A 52 2.96 -3.53 -1.05
CA PRO A 52 2.87 -2.77 -2.28
C PRO A 52 3.50 -3.51 -3.47
N SER A 53 3.02 -3.24 -4.67
CA SER A 53 3.46 -3.94 -5.89
C SER A 53 4.96 -3.79 -6.18
N VAL A 54 5.58 -2.67 -5.80
CA VAL A 54 7.03 -2.45 -5.99
C VAL A 54 7.90 -3.44 -5.19
N PHE A 55 7.39 -3.97 -4.06
CA PHE A 55 8.12 -4.95 -3.25
C PHE A 55 7.99 -6.38 -3.76
N ARG A 56 6.97 -6.67 -4.59
CA ARG A 56 6.73 -8.02 -5.10
C ARG A 56 7.72 -8.27 -6.25
N ASN A 57 8.27 -8.16 -7.01
CA ASN A 57 9.13 -8.46 -8.15
C ASN A 57 10.53 -7.82 -8.04
N ASN A 58 11.01 -7.56 -6.81
CA ASN A 58 12.31 -6.91 -6.58
C ASN A 58 12.48 -5.56 -7.31
N LEU A 59 11.37 -4.83 -7.54
CA LEU A 59 11.38 -3.56 -8.26
C LEU A 59 11.86 -2.37 -7.43
N LEU A 60 12.03 -2.56 -6.12
CA LEU A 60 12.45 -1.48 -5.21
C LEU A 60 13.78 -0.84 -5.63
N SER A 61 14.71 -1.63 -6.15
CA SER A 61 16.02 -1.14 -6.61
C SER A 61 15.94 -0.21 -7.83
N VAL A 62 14.86 -0.32 -8.60
CA VAL A 62 14.61 0.48 -9.81
C VAL A 62 13.39 1.39 -9.67
N GLU A 63 12.84 1.54 -8.46
CA GLU A 63 11.65 2.34 -8.20
C GLU A 63 11.79 3.78 -8.70
N HIS A 64 12.97 4.39 -8.52
CA HIS A 64 13.24 5.72 -9.02
C HIS A 64 13.06 5.85 -10.54
N ASN A 65 13.34 4.79 -11.32
CA ASN A 65 13.07 4.78 -12.75
C ASN A 65 11.57 4.67 -13.03
N LEU A 66 10.84 3.87 -12.25
CA LEU A 66 9.38 3.75 -12.39
C LEU A 66 8.69 5.08 -12.10
N MET A 67 9.26 5.92 -11.24
CA MET A 67 8.74 7.25 -10.91
C MET A 67 9.15 8.33 -11.90
N THR A 68 10.32 8.23 -12.52
CA THR A 68 10.86 9.31 -13.37
C THR A 68 10.64 9.09 -14.86
N GLU A 69 10.60 7.84 -15.32
CA GLU A 69 10.43 7.53 -16.73
C GLU A 69 9.07 7.99 -17.30
N PRO A 70 7.92 7.84 -16.60
CA PRO A 70 6.65 8.38 -17.08
C PRO A 70 6.66 9.89 -17.26
N LEU A 71 7.30 10.63 -16.35
CA LEU A 71 7.43 12.08 -16.45
C LEU A 71 8.24 12.51 -17.68
N ARG A 72 9.23 11.69 -18.05
CA ARG A 72 10.07 11.94 -19.24
C ARG A 72 9.35 11.61 -20.54
N GLN A 73 8.54 10.54 -20.56
CA GLN A 73 7.84 10.07 -21.76
C GLN A 73 6.57 10.86 -22.06
N SER A 74 5.85 11.31 -21.03
CA SER A 74 4.56 11.99 -21.16
C SER A 74 4.45 13.17 -20.18
N PRO A 75 5.34 14.18 -20.29
CA PRO A 75 5.40 15.29 -19.32
C PRO A 75 4.09 16.07 -19.21
N GLU A 76 3.31 16.16 -20.28
CA GLU A 76 2.01 16.82 -20.33
C GLU A 76 0.99 16.20 -19.36
N GLU A 77 1.10 14.90 -19.11
CA GLU A 77 0.21 14.18 -18.19
C GLU A 77 0.47 14.53 -16.73
N PHE A 78 1.68 15.00 -16.41
CA PHE A 78 2.13 15.27 -15.05
C PHE A 78 2.32 16.76 -14.75
N TYR A 79 2.02 17.65 -15.72
CA TYR A 79 2.31 19.07 -15.66
C TYR A 79 1.73 19.78 -14.42
N ASN A 80 0.54 19.38 -13.96
CA ASN A 80 -0.14 20.00 -12.82
C ASN A 80 0.13 19.33 -11.48
N MET A 81 1.04 18.34 -11.43
CA MET A 81 1.36 17.62 -10.20
C MET A 81 2.49 18.29 -9.46
N ASN A 82 2.29 18.57 -8.18
CA ASN A 82 3.19 19.39 -7.39
C ASN A 82 4.00 18.59 -6.35
N ASN A 83 3.72 17.29 -6.21
CA ASN A 83 4.42 16.44 -5.25
C ASN A 83 4.52 14.98 -5.73
N SER A 84 5.48 14.26 -5.18
CA SER A 84 5.76 12.87 -5.56
C SER A 84 4.63 11.90 -5.24
N PHE A 85 3.74 12.23 -4.28
CA PHE A 85 2.59 11.39 -3.97
C PHE A 85 1.59 11.40 -5.13
N GLU A 86 1.24 12.58 -5.65
CA GLU A 86 0.32 12.72 -6.80
C GLU A 86 0.87 12.02 -8.05
N ILE A 87 2.19 12.15 -8.29
CA ILE A 87 2.86 11.47 -9.40
C ILE A 87 2.76 9.95 -9.22
N MET A 88 3.02 9.45 -8.01
CA MET A 88 2.96 8.03 -7.68
C MET A 88 1.55 7.46 -7.82
N GLU A 89 0.53 8.19 -7.36
CA GLU A 89 -0.87 7.84 -7.52
C GLU A 89 -1.23 7.69 -9.00
N LYS A 90 -0.84 8.66 -9.82
CA LYS A 90 -1.07 8.60 -11.27
C LYS A 90 -0.33 7.46 -11.93
N CYS A 91 0.93 7.21 -11.58
CA CYS A 91 1.68 6.05 -12.06
C CYS A 91 0.96 4.74 -11.72
N GLN A 92 0.40 4.61 -10.51
CA GLN A 92 -0.38 3.45 -10.12
C GLN A 92 -1.65 3.29 -10.95
N HIS A 93 -2.35 4.37 -11.26
CA HIS A 93 -3.51 4.34 -12.17
C HIS A 93 -3.14 3.85 -13.59
N TYR A 94 -1.94 4.08 -14.03
CA TYR A 94 -1.41 3.53 -15.30
C TYR A 94 -0.86 2.11 -15.17
N GLY A 95 -1.03 1.46 -14.02
CA GLY A 95 -0.61 0.07 -13.79
C GLY A 95 0.87 -0.08 -13.45
N LEU A 96 1.59 1.01 -13.18
CA LEU A 96 2.98 0.92 -12.74
C LEU A 96 3.06 0.48 -11.28
N SER A 97 4.08 -0.30 -10.97
CA SER A 97 4.33 -0.74 -9.61
C SER A 97 4.81 0.41 -8.74
N THR A 98 4.11 0.65 -7.64
CA THR A 98 4.40 1.71 -6.67
C THR A 98 4.48 1.15 -5.25
N ARG A 99 4.91 1.98 -4.29
CA ARG A 99 4.85 1.69 -2.85
C ARG A 99 3.49 1.99 -2.21
N LEU A 100 2.49 2.36 -3.00
CA LEU A 100 1.14 2.59 -2.51
C LEU A 100 0.37 1.27 -2.39
N LEU A 101 -0.55 1.24 -1.44
CA LEU A 101 -1.54 0.19 -1.26
C LEU A 101 -2.92 0.83 -1.25
N ASP A 102 -3.81 0.31 -2.10
CA ASP A 102 -5.20 0.74 -2.11
C ASP A 102 -5.90 0.25 -0.85
N ILE A 103 -6.53 1.18 -0.16
CA ILE A 103 -7.41 0.92 0.98
C ILE A 103 -8.71 1.68 0.75
N THR A 104 -9.78 1.23 1.38
CA THR A 104 -11.10 1.86 1.27
C THR A 104 -11.75 1.99 2.65
N THR A 105 -12.63 2.96 2.80
CA THR A 105 -13.53 3.07 3.97
C THR A 105 -14.83 2.31 3.75
N ASN A 106 -15.06 1.79 2.54
CA ASN A 106 -16.26 1.01 2.22
C ASN A 106 -15.96 -0.49 2.33
N PRO A 107 -16.54 -1.20 3.31
CA PRO A 107 -16.30 -2.63 3.52
C PRO A 107 -16.71 -3.49 2.32
N LEU A 108 -17.79 -3.12 1.61
CA LEU A 108 -18.26 -3.89 0.45
C LEU A 108 -17.31 -3.78 -0.75
N VAL A 109 -16.61 -2.66 -0.92
CA VAL A 109 -15.58 -2.52 -1.94
C VAL A 109 -14.40 -3.46 -1.62
N ALA A 110 -13.97 -3.54 -0.36
CA ALA A 110 -12.92 -4.48 0.03
C ALA A 110 -13.37 -5.94 -0.16
N LEU A 111 -14.62 -6.26 0.21
CA LEU A 111 -15.19 -7.59 -0.03
C LEU A 111 -15.23 -7.93 -1.52
N PHE A 112 -15.60 -6.98 -2.37
CA PHE A 112 -15.56 -7.17 -3.83
C PHE A 112 -14.17 -7.57 -4.31
N PHE A 113 -13.12 -6.86 -3.88
CA PHE A 113 -11.75 -7.21 -4.24
C PHE A 113 -11.29 -8.56 -3.64
N ALA A 114 -11.77 -8.94 -2.47
CA ALA A 114 -11.46 -10.24 -1.89
C ALA A 114 -12.16 -11.40 -2.65
N CYS A 115 -13.32 -11.11 -3.25
CA CYS A 115 -14.10 -12.09 -4.01
C CYS A 115 -13.86 -12.02 -5.52
N ALA A 116 -12.99 -11.11 -5.99
CA ALA A 116 -12.67 -10.97 -7.40
C ALA A 116 -11.93 -12.22 -7.87
N TRP A 117 -12.65 -13.11 -8.54
CA TRP A 117 -12.10 -14.33 -9.10
C TRP A 117 -11.39 -14.03 -10.42
N HIS A 118 -10.11 -14.31 -10.47
CA HIS A 118 -9.36 -14.35 -11.71
C HIS A 118 -9.03 -15.82 -12.01
N ASP A 119 -9.54 -16.31 -13.12
CA ASP A 119 -9.35 -17.68 -13.62
C ASP A 119 -7.90 -17.84 -14.15
N LYS A 120 -6.93 -17.61 -13.25
CA LYS A 120 -5.51 -17.74 -13.56
C LYS A 120 -4.97 -19.01 -12.91
N GLU A 121 -4.50 -19.93 -13.72
CA GLU A 121 -3.77 -21.12 -13.28
C GLU A 121 -2.56 -20.80 -12.37
N GLU A 122 -2.07 -19.56 -12.38
CA GLU A 122 -0.96 -19.07 -11.58
C GLU A 122 -1.23 -19.04 -10.06
N TYR A 123 -2.49 -19.15 -9.62
CA TYR A 123 -2.87 -19.04 -8.21
C TYR A 123 -3.13 -20.37 -7.53
N PHE A 124 -2.90 -21.49 -8.21
CA PHE A 124 -3.05 -22.79 -7.60
C PHE A 124 -1.80 -23.14 -6.80
N VAL A 125 -1.98 -23.43 -5.53
CA VAL A 125 -0.97 -24.10 -4.71
C VAL A 125 -1.20 -25.61 -4.84
N GLU A 126 -0.26 -26.33 -5.44
CA GLU A 126 -0.27 -27.79 -5.37
C GLU A 126 0.16 -28.20 -3.96
N ASN A 127 -0.76 -28.78 -3.22
CA ASN A 127 -0.43 -29.46 -1.96
C ASN A 127 0.20 -30.82 -2.24
N GLU A 128 0.92 -31.40 -1.25
CA GLU A 128 1.59 -32.72 -1.34
C GLU A 128 0.64 -33.83 -1.79
N ASP A 129 -0.67 -33.67 -1.63
CA ASP A 129 -1.72 -34.61 -2.05
C ASP A 129 -2.27 -34.36 -3.47
N SER A 130 -1.66 -33.48 -4.25
CA SER A 130 -2.09 -33.12 -5.63
C SER A 130 -3.51 -32.55 -5.73
N GLU A 131 -4.11 -32.10 -4.63
CA GLU A 131 -5.36 -31.37 -4.66
C GLU A 131 -5.09 -29.88 -4.94
N LYS A 132 -5.79 -29.35 -5.96
CA LYS A 132 -5.75 -27.91 -6.27
C LYS A 132 -6.49 -27.16 -5.17
N GLN A 133 -5.76 -26.49 -4.29
CA GLN A 133 -6.35 -25.61 -3.30
C GLN A 133 -6.52 -24.22 -3.88
N TYR A 134 -7.75 -23.72 -3.88
CA TYR A 134 -8.07 -22.36 -4.27
C TYR A 134 -7.73 -21.41 -3.12
N PRO A 135 -7.07 -20.29 -3.39
CA PRO A 135 -6.83 -19.29 -2.35
C PRO A 135 -8.14 -18.73 -1.80
N ALA A 136 -8.18 -18.54 -0.50
CA ALA A 136 -9.28 -17.85 0.14
C ALA A 136 -9.13 -16.33 -0.02
N GLY A 137 -10.21 -15.64 -0.36
CA GLY A 137 -10.22 -14.18 -0.33
C GLY A 137 -10.11 -13.68 1.11
N ILE A 138 -9.31 -12.64 1.33
CA ILE A 138 -9.10 -12.06 2.66
C ILE A 138 -9.40 -10.56 2.67
N VAL A 139 -10.04 -10.08 3.74
CA VAL A 139 -10.23 -8.65 4.00
C VAL A 139 -9.44 -8.27 5.25
N PHE A 140 -8.46 -7.41 5.07
CA PHE A 140 -7.72 -6.79 6.16
C PHE A 140 -8.48 -5.55 6.64
N ILE A 141 -8.55 -5.38 7.96
CA ILE A 141 -9.22 -4.26 8.60
C ILE A 141 -8.24 -3.56 9.53
N ARG A 142 -8.14 -2.24 9.40
CA ARG A 142 -7.30 -1.40 10.24
C ARG A 142 -8.15 -0.28 10.83
N GLU A 143 -8.09 -0.12 12.15
CA GLU A 143 -8.61 1.05 12.83
C GLU A 143 -7.52 2.13 12.92
N GLU A 144 -7.87 3.36 12.58
CA GLU A 144 -6.96 4.51 12.67
C GLU A 144 -7.71 5.72 13.23
N ILE A 145 -7.11 6.38 14.22
CA ILE A 145 -7.72 7.53 14.89
C ILE A 145 -7.40 8.83 14.16
N MET A 146 -6.17 8.94 13.67
CA MET A 146 -5.66 10.14 13.00
C MET A 146 -4.88 9.73 11.74
N PRO A 147 -5.57 9.41 10.64
CA PRO A 147 -4.90 9.07 9.39
C PRO A 147 -4.06 10.25 8.90
N ARG A 148 -2.85 9.97 8.43
CA ARG A 148 -1.99 10.98 7.84
C ARG A 148 -2.52 11.37 6.46
N MET A 149 -2.50 12.67 6.19
CA MET A 149 -2.90 13.21 4.89
C MET A 149 -1.69 13.24 3.94
N TYR A 150 -1.96 13.24 2.63
CA TYR A 150 -0.93 13.25 1.59
C TYR A 150 0.02 14.46 1.67
N ASN A 151 -0.43 15.56 2.26
CA ASN A 151 0.36 16.77 2.46
C ASN A 151 1.13 16.81 3.80
N ASP A 152 0.95 15.83 4.67
CA ASP A 152 1.71 15.72 5.91
C ASP A 152 3.18 15.42 5.62
N LEU A 153 4.08 16.00 6.40
CA LEU A 153 5.51 15.89 6.17
C LEU A 153 6.02 14.44 6.08
N PRO A 154 5.63 13.50 6.96
CA PRO A 154 6.09 12.11 6.83
C PRO A 154 5.67 11.47 5.51
N VAL A 155 4.45 11.76 5.03
CA VAL A 155 3.93 11.19 3.78
C VAL A 155 4.71 11.77 2.59
N LYS A 156 4.95 13.09 2.57
CA LYS A 156 5.77 13.75 1.54
C LYS A 156 7.19 13.17 1.49
N VAL A 157 7.82 12.98 2.65
CA VAL A 157 9.17 12.40 2.72
C VAL A 157 9.20 11.00 2.15
N ILE A 158 8.28 10.12 2.60
CA ILE A 158 8.20 8.73 2.13
C ILE A 158 7.93 8.67 0.62
N ALA A 159 7.03 9.52 0.11
CA ALA A 159 6.73 9.59 -1.31
C ALA A 159 7.94 10.06 -2.13
N GLN A 160 8.64 11.10 -1.65
CA GLN A 160 9.82 11.64 -2.33
C GLN A 160 10.97 10.62 -2.42
N LEU A 161 11.14 9.79 -1.37
CA LEU A 161 12.18 8.77 -1.37
C LEU A 161 12.04 7.77 -2.54
N ALA A 162 10.84 7.58 -3.07
CA ALA A 162 10.60 6.71 -4.22
C ALA A 162 11.29 7.22 -5.51
N SER A 163 11.50 8.52 -5.62
CA SER A 163 12.16 9.15 -6.79
C SER A 163 13.68 9.17 -6.71
N TYR A 164 14.28 8.76 -5.57
CA TYR A 164 15.71 8.80 -5.39
C TYR A 164 16.39 7.50 -5.78
N ASN A 165 17.47 7.62 -6.54
CA ASN A 165 18.34 6.49 -6.83
C ASN A 165 19.29 6.26 -5.64
N PHE A 166 18.93 5.34 -4.77
CA PHE A 166 19.76 4.93 -3.65
C PHE A 166 20.81 3.90 -4.11
N LYS A 167 22.09 4.27 -3.98
CA LYS A 167 23.20 3.33 -4.12
C LYS A 167 23.59 2.82 -2.74
N GLU A 168 24.18 1.63 -2.67
CA GLU A 168 24.77 1.13 -1.44
C GLU A 168 25.72 2.20 -0.84
N GLY A 169 25.56 2.48 0.45
CA GLY A 169 26.39 3.43 1.19
C GLY A 169 25.85 4.87 1.26
N ASN A 170 24.66 5.17 0.75
CA ASN A 170 24.05 6.48 0.99
C ASN A 170 23.77 6.67 2.48
N SER A 171 24.35 7.72 3.08
CA SER A 171 24.12 8.05 4.49
C SER A 171 22.78 8.76 4.68
N ILE A 172 22.26 8.74 5.90
CA ILE A 172 21.07 9.52 6.29
C ILE A 172 21.30 11.00 5.99
N GLU A 173 22.50 11.52 6.25
CA GLU A 173 22.86 12.91 5.96
C GLU A 173 22.70 13.25 4.46
N PHE A 174 23.11 12.35 3.58
CA PHE A 174 22.91 12.50 2.13
C PHE A 174 21.42 12.59 1.78
N ILE A 175 20.59 11.72 2.37
CA ILE A 175 19.14 11.70 2.14
C ILE A 175 18.52 13.01 2.62
N LEU A 176 18.83 13.45 3.83
CA LEU A 176 18.33 14.70 4.40
C LEU A 176 18.77 15.92 3.57
N GLN A 177 19.99 15.91 3.05
CA GLN A 177 20.47 16.99 2.17
C GLN A 177 19.65 17.05 0.86
N LYS A 178 19.37 15.89 0.24
CA LYS A 178 18.52 15.81 -0.95
C LYS A 178 17.09 16.29 -0.69
N LEU A 179 16.50 15.88 0.41
CA LEU A 179 15.14 16.32 0.79
C LEU A 179 15.08 17.85 1.01
N LEU A 180 16.16 18.44 1.52
CA LEU A 180 16.28 19.89 1.68
C LEU A 180 16.42 20.59 0.32
N GLU A 181 17.23 20.07 -0.59
CA GLU A 181 17.42 20.62 -1.96
C GLU A 181 16.11 20.58 -2.74
N ASP A 182 15.35 19.49 -2.64
CA ASP A 182 14.05 19.32 -3.26
C ASP A 182 12.91 20.06 -2.53
N ARG A 183 13.25 20.80 -1.47
CA ARG A 183 12.30 21.59 -0.65
C ARG A 183 11.17 20.76 -0.02
N VAL A 184 11.41 19.49 0.20
CA VAL A 184 10.46 18.61 0.91
C VAL A 184 10.48 18.89 2.40
N ILE A 185 11.67 19.19 2.95
CA ILE A 185 11.88 19.61 4.35
C ILE A 185 12.51 20.99 4.42
N SER A 186 12.31 21.69 5.54
CA SER A 186 12.99 22.94 5.86
C SER A 186 14.33 22.70 6.55
N LYS A 187 15.16 23.77 6.66
CA LYS A 187 16.41 23.73 7.41
C LYS A 187 16.22 23.42 8.90
N GLU A 188 15.12 23.92 9.47
CA GLU A 188 14.73 23.68 10.85
C GLU A 188 14.39 22.20 11.04
N GLN A 189 13.53 21.66 10.17
CA GLN A 189 13.13 20.25 10.18
C GLN A 189 14.31 19.29 9.97
N LYS A 190 15.31 19.65 9.14
CA LYS A 190 16.52 18.84 8.99
C LYS A 190 17.28 18.68 10.31
N LYS A 191 17.23 19.67 11.21
CA LYS A 191 17.94 19.62 12.49
C LYS A 191 17.28 18.73 13.55
N GLU A 192 16.00 18.39 13.33
CA GLU A 192 15.22 17.54 14.24
C GLU A 192 15.40 16.05 13.96
N TRP A 193 16.10 15.69 12.86
CA TRP A 193 16.39 14.33 12.41
C TRP A 193 17.88 13.99 12.62
#